data_76b69b5d512affdf98707f32cdfdec80
#
_entry.id   76b69b5d512affdf98707f32cdfdec80
#
_cell.length_a   1.000
_cell.length_b   1.000
_cell.length_c   1.000
_cell.angle_alpha   90.00
_cell.angle_beta   90.00
_cell.angle_gamma   90.00
#
_symmetry.space_group_name_H-M   'P 1'
#
loop_
_entity.id
_entity.type
_entity.pdbx_description
1 polymer ?
#
loop_
_entity_poly.entity_id
_entity_poly.type
_entity_poly.pdbx_seq_one_letter_code
_entity_poly.pdbx_strand_id
1 'polypeptide(L)'
;DLLCSGRMEDPFWRDNEDKALKLMEKDFVYETHFVPNKGLFDTDAIRLCFAGLDTIADVYLNGILLGRADNMHRIWEFSVTEVLRREDNILKIYFHSPTRYIQERYAERVTMGSEHCMDGFPQLRKAHCMFGWDWGPRLPDAGIWKDVFLDGVDAGRLETVYVTQEHGEQKVTLHIRTKIARAGKEQASAKDTEGLSYRVT
;
A
#
# COMPACT_ATOMS: atom_id res chain seq x y z
N ASP A 1 5.90 -17.03 -0.65
CA ASP A 1 6.14 -17.44 -2.05
C ASP A 1 7.51 -18.11 -2.23
N LEU A 2 8.61 -17.51 -1.78
CA LEU A 2 9.96 -18.07 -1.94
C LEU A 2 10.12 -19.40 -1.21
N LEU A 3 9.63 -19.52 0.02
CA LEU A 3 9.64 -20.77 0.79
C LEU A 3 8.79 -21.85 0.09
N CYS A 4 7.56 -21.54 -0.28
CA CYS A 4 6.66 -22.47 -0.97
C CYS A 4 7.19 -22.93 -2.33
N SER A 5 7.97 -22.09 -3.02
CA SER A 5 8.59 -22.43 -4.31
C SER A 5 9.95 -23.12 -4.18
N GLY A 6 10.41 -23.39 -2.95
CA GLY A 6 11.70 -24.02 -2.69
C GLY A 6 12.92 -23.12 -3.00
N ARG A 7 12.71 -21.82 -3.17
CA ARG A 7 13.79 -20.84 -3.44
C ARG A 7 14.41 -20.26 -2.17
N MET A 8 13.84 -20.56 -1.03
CA MET A 8 14.32 -20.18 0.30
C MET A 8 14.13 -21.38 1.25
N GLU A 9 15.09 -21.62 2.09
CA GLU A 9 14.97 -22.58 3.20
C GLU A 9 14.09 -21.98 4.30
N ASP A 10 13.53 -22.83 5.18
CA ASP A 10 12.74 -22.37 6.33
C ASP A 10 13.59 -21.42 7.20
N PRO A 11 13.26 -20.12 7.26
CA PRO A 11 14.06 -19.14 7.98
C PRO A 11 14.04 -19.33 9.50
N PHE A 12 13.08 -20.10 10.02
CA PHE A 12 12.98 -20.42 11.45
C PHE A 12 13.81 -21.65 11.85
N TRP A 13 14.47 -22.30 10.89
CA TRP A 13 15.29 -23.45 11.16
C TRP A 13 16.75 -23.06 11.34
N ARG A 14 17.27 -23.22 12.58
CA ARG A 14 18.68 -22.97 12.98
C ARG A 14 19.14 -21.55 12.59
N ASP A 15 20.18 -21.48 11.72
CA ASP A 15 20.86 -20.28 11.24
C ASP A 15 20.39 -19.82 9.83
N ASN A 16 19.28 -20.35 9.35
CA ASN A 16 18.75 -19.99 8.04
C ASN A 16 18.25 -18.53 7.96
N GLU A 17 18.05 -17.86 9.10
CA GLU A 17 17.80 -16.42 9.16
C GLU A 17 18.89 -15.63 8.43
N ASP A 18 20.17 -15.98 8.61
CA ASP A 18 21.28 -15.28 7.96
C ASP A 18 21.24 -15.42 6.43
N LYS A 19 20.77 -16.57 5.92
CA LYS A 19 20.56 -16.79 4.49
C LYS A 19 19.37 -15.98 3.98
N ALA A 20 18.28 -15.92 4.76
CA ALA A 20 17.10 -15.12 4.44
C ALA A 20 17.44 -13.63 4.41
N LEU A 21 18.23 -13.11 5.35
CA LEU A 21 18.69 -11.72 5.35
C LEU A 21 19.48 -11.36 4.10
N LYS A 22 20.40 -12.22 3.63
CA LYS A 22 21.11 -12.00 2.36
C LYS A 22 20.17 -11.95 1.15
N LEU A 23 19.08 -12.71 1.21
CA LEU A 23 18.06 -12.67 0.17
C LEU A 23 17.28 -11.34 0.21
N MET A 24 17.00 -10.82 1.41
CA MET A 24 16.29 -9.54 1.61
C MET A 24 17.10 -8.29 1.20
N GLU A 25 18.40 -8.43 0.95
CA GLU A 25 19.21 -7.37 0.32
C GLU A 25 18.90 -7.16 -1.16
N LYS A 26 18.14 -8.06 -1.78
CA LYS A 26 17.79 -7.99 -3.20
C LYS A 26 16.47 -7.24 -3.38
N ASP A 27 16.34 -6.64 -4.57
CA ASP A 27 15.06 -6.16 -5.06
C ASP A 27 14.26 -7.32 -5.63
N PHE A 28 12.91 -7.18 -5.58
CA PHE A 28 11.99 -8.17 -6.13
C PHE A 28 11.04 -7.55 -7.13
N VAL A 29 10.72 -8.31 -8.16
CA VAL A 29 9.74 -7.91 -9.17
C VAL A 29 8.58 -8.87 -9.14
N TYR A 30 7.38 -8.32 -9.01
CA TYR A 30 6.12 -9.01 -9.24
C TYR A 30 5.58 -8.57 -10.59
N GLU A 31 5.25 -9.51 -11.44
CA GLU A 31 4.68 -9.22 -12.76
C GLU A 31 3.54 -10.19 -13.02
N THR A 32 2.41 -9.67 -13.51
CA THR A 32 1.25 -10.47 -13.90
C THR A 32 0.56 -9.86 -15.10
N HIS A 33 -0.06 -10.74 -15.89
CA HIS A 33 -0.95 -10.39 -16.98
C HIS A 33 -2.41 -10.56 -16.55
N PHE A 34 -3.27 -9.64 -16.95
CA PHE A 34 -4.69 -9.73 -16.63
C PHE A 34 -5.57 -9.04 -17.66
N VAL A 35 -6.81 -9.51 -17.75
CA VAL A 35 -7.88 -8.89 -18.54
C VAL A 35 -8.92 -8.33 -17.57
N PRO A 36 -9.20 -7.02 -17.60
CA PRO A 36 -10.16 -6.40 -16.67
C PRO A 36 -11.60 -6.76 -17.06
N ASN A 37 -12.51 -6.66 -16.08
CA ASN A 37 -13.95 -6.79 -16.35
C ASN A 37 -14.41 -5.66 -17.29
N LYS A 38 -15.19 -5.99 -18.30
CA LYS A 38 -15.68 -5.03 -19.31
C LYS A 38 -16.51 -3.90 -18.71
N GLY A 39 -17.30 -4.18 -17.66
CA GLY A 39 -18.14 -3.20 -16.99
C GLY A 39 -17.36 -2.06 -16.31
N LEU A 40 -16.06 -2.24 -16.03
CA LEU A 40 -15.22 -1.16 -15.50
C LEU A 40 -15.12 0.03 -16.47
N PHE A 41 -15.16 -0.22 -17.77
CA PHE A 41 -15.04 0.82 -18.79
C PHE A 41 -16.34 1.60 -19.04
N ASP A 42 -17.39 1.29 -18.32
CA ASP A 42 -18.66 2.02 -18.32
C ASP A 42 -18.72 3.02 -17.15
N THR A 43 -17.70 3.04 -16.27
CA THR A 43 -17.59 3.97 -15.15
C THR A 43 -16.81 5.23 -15.52
N ASP A 44 -17.02 6.33 -14.75
CA ASP A 44 -16.38 7.63 -15.01
C ASP A 44 -14.87 7.63 -14.73
N ALA A 45 -14.41 6.81 -13.79
CA ALA A 45 -13.00 6.66 -13.47
C ALA A 45 -12.68 5.24 -13.00
N ILE A 46 -11.45 4.79 -13.28
CA ILE A 46 -10.95 3.48 -12.85
C ILE A 46 -9.69 3.69 -12.02
N ARG A 47 -9.62 3.01 -10.88
CA ARG A 47 -8.46 3.01 -9.99
C ARG A 47 -7.91 1.62 -9.81
N LEU A 48 -6.59 1.53 -9.73
CA LEU A 48 -5.87 0.34 -9.27
C LEU A 48 -5.56 0.55 -7.79
N CYS A 49 -6.11 -0.32 -6.95
CA CYS A 49 -6.05 -0.22 -5.50
C CYS A 49 -5.23 -1.36 -4.92
N PHE A 50 -4.31 -1.02 -4.02
CA PHE A 50 -3.55 -1.95 -3.22
C PHE A 50 -3.91 -1.74 -1.74
N ALA A 51 -4.54 -2.71 -1.12
CA ALA A 51 -4.87 -2.66 0.30
C ALA A 51 -3.62 -2.72 1.20
N GLY A 52 -2.49 -3.17 0.65
CA GLY A 52 -1.20 -3.15 1.33
C GLY A 52 -0.03 -3.55 0.43
N LEU A 53 0.95 -2.63 0.30
CA LEU A 53 2.25 -2.88 -0.31
C LEU A 53 3.33 -2.81 0.77
N ASP A 54 4.17 -3.79 0.86
CA ASP A 54 5.25 -3.86 1.85
C ASP A 54 6.60 -3.88 1.14
N THR A 55 7.28 -2.76 1.09
CA THR A 55 6.98 -1.41 1.62
C THR A 55 7.28 -0.38 0.54
N ILE A 56 8.53 -0.35 0.04
CA ILE A 56 8.97 0.60 -0.99
C ILE A 56 8.80 -0.07 -2.34
N ALA A 57 7.87 0.45 -3.12
CA ALA A 57 7.52 -0.16 -4.40
C ALA A 57 7.24 0.89 -5.47
N ASP A 58 7.80 0.68 -6.66
CA ASP A 58 7.42 1.40 -7.86
C ASP A 58 6.37 0.58 -8.62
N VAL A 59 5.21 1.17 -8.89
CA VAL A 59 4.07 0.50 -9.52
C VAL A 59 3.94 0.92 -10.97
N TYR A 60 3.93 -0.06 -11.86
CA TYR A 60 3.81 0.16 -13.32
C TYR A 60 2.59 -0.58 -13.86
N LEU A 61 1.86 0.05 -14.75
CA LEU A 61 0.84 -0.59 -15.58
C LEU A 61 1.17 -0.34 -17.06
N ASN A 62 1.23 -1.40 -17.85
CA ASN A 62 1.54 -1.34 -19.27
C ASN A 62 2.85 -0.58 -19.61
N GLY A 63 3.84 -0.66 -18.72
CA GLY A 63 5.13 0.04 -18.84
C GLY A 63 5.11 1.48 -18.35
N ILE A 64 3.98 2.03 -17.93
CA ILE A 64 3.85 3.39 -17.42
C ILE A 64 3.96 3.37 -15.89
N LEU A 65 4.85 4.19 -15.33
CA LEU A 65 4.98 4.37 -13.88
C LEU A 65 3.76 5.12 -13.36
N LEU A 66 2.96 4.46 -12.52
CA LEU A 66 1.79 5.06 -11.86
C LEU A 66 2.18 5.86 -10.62
N GLY A 67 3.17 5.38 -9.88
CA GLY A 67 3.67 6.04 -8.68
C GLY A 67 4.48 5.11 -7.80
N ARG A 68 4.84 5.62 -6.61
CA ARG A 68 5.68 4.93 -5.63
C ARG A 68 4.96 4.79 -4.29
N ALA A 69 5.04 3.61 -3.71
CA ALA A 69 4.65 3.32 -2.34
C ALA A 69 5.86 3.34 -1.41
N ASP A 70 5.68 3.79 -0.16
CA ASP A 70 6.71 3.88 0.87
C ASP A 70 6.20 3.60 2.29
N ASN A 71 4.99 3.05 2.40
CA ASN A 71 4.32 2.81 3.68
C ASN A 71 3.39 1.60 3.59
N MET A 72 3.69 0.55 4.36
CA MET A 72 2.89 -0.68 4.34
C MET A 72 1.51 -0.55 5.03
N HIS A 73 1.32 0.49 5.86
CA HIS A 73 0.13 0.64 6.69
C HIS A 73 -1.00 1.45 6.04
N ARG A 74 -0.85 1.83 4.78
CA ARG A 74 -1.87 2.59 4.04
C ARG A 74 -2.31 1.87 2.78
N ILE A 75 -3.52 2.20 2.33
CA ILE A 75 -4.02 1.83 1.01
C ILE A 75 -3.36 2.77 -0.02
N TRP A 76 -2.94 2.20 -1.13
CA TRP A 76 -2.39 2.91 -2.28
C TRP A 76 -3.36 2.82 -3.43
N GLU A 77 -3.70 3.97 -4.02
CA GLU A 77 -4.64 4.07 -5.13
C GLU A 77 -4.01 4.87 -6.26
N PHE A 78 -4.08 4.32 -7.46
CA PHE A 78 -3.55 4.96 -8.67
C PHE A 78 -4.67 5.07 -9.70
N SER A 79 -4.85 6.27 -10.30
CA SER A 79 -5.74 6.44 -11.43
C SER A 79 -5.20 5.69 -12.64
N VAL A 80 -6.02 4.83 -13.24
CA VAL A 80 -5.62 4.02 -14.40
C VAL A 80 -6.56 4.15 -15.59
N THR A 81 -7.52 5.07 -15.52
CA THR A 81 -8.53 5.28 -16.58
C THR A 81 -7.91 5.40 -17.96
N GLU A 82 -6.83 6.17 -18.10
CA GLU A 82 -6.17 6.43 -19.38
C GLU A 82 -5.13 5.35 -19.78
N VAL A 83 -4.74 4.48 -18.83
CA VAL A 83 -3.64 3.53 -19.03
C VAL A 83 -4.15 2.10 -19.18
N LEU A 84 -5.30 1.80 -18.57
CA LEU A 84 -5.91 0.47 -18.57
C LEU A 84 -6.45 0.14 -19.96
N ARG A 85 -6.12 -1.05 -20.44
CA ARG A 85 -6.57 -1.58 -21.73
C ARG A 85 -7.74 -2.54 -21.53
N ARG A 86 -8.62 -2.64 -22.54
CA ARG A 86 -9.77 -3.58 -22.54
C ARG A 86 -9.37 -5.05 -22.64
N GLU A 87 -8.17 -5.29 -23.12
CA GLU A 87 -7.61 -6.63 -23.33
C GLU A 87 -6.48 -6.90 -22.34
N ASP A 88 -5.36 -7.44 -22.79
CA ASP A 88 -4.24 -7.78 -21.94
C ASP A 88 -3.54 -6.56 -21.35
N ASN A 89 -3.33 -6.59 -20.03
CA ASN A 89 -2.59 -5.61 -19.27
C ASN A 89 -1.46 -6.28 -18.51
N ILE A 90 -0.33 -5.58 -18.40
CA ILE A 90 0.82 -6.02 -17.63
C ILE A 90 0.92 -5.12 -16.40
N LEU A 91 0.66 -5.70 -15.23
CA LEU A 91 0.94 -5.06 -13.95
C LEU A 91 2.31 -5.51 -13.48
N LYS A 92 3.19 -4.54 -13.21
CA LYS A 92 4.53 -4.79 -12.70
C LYS A 92 4.79 -3.94 -11.47
N ILE A 93 5.28 -4.58 -10.41
CA ILE A 93 5.62 -3.92 -9.15
C ILE A 93 7.06 -4.26 -8.83
N TYR A 94 7.88 -3.22 -8.71
CA TYR A 94 9.28 -3.32 -8.37
C TYR A 94 9.46 -2.97 -6.90
N PHE A 95 9.72 -3.96 -6.05
CA PHE A 95 10.00 -3.78 -4.63
C PHE A 95 11.49 -3.57 -4.41
N HIS A 96 11.82 -2.45 -3.78
CA HIS A 96 13.17 -2.15 -3.33
C HIS A 96 13.48 -2.85 -2.01
N SER A 97 14.73 -3.25 -1.84
CA SER A 97 15.19 -3.92 -0.62
C SER A 97 14.97 -3.05 0.62
N PRO A 98 14.19 -3.51 1.61
CA PRO A 98 14.01 -2.79 2.87
C PRO A 98 15.31 -2.71 3.68
N THR A 99 16.15 -3.74 3.63
CA THR A 99 17.43 -3.80 4.37
C THR A 99 18.43 -2.78 3.83
N ARG A 100 18.61 -2.69 2.52
CA ARG A 100 19.48 -1.68 1.92
C ARG A 100 18.96 -0.27 2.22
N TYR A 101 17.67 -0.06 2.09
CA TYR A 101 17.07 1.24 2.35
C TYR A 101 17.36 1.72 3.78
N ILE A 102 17.11 0.88 4.79
CA ILE A 102 17.35 1.30 6.20
C ILE A 102 18.84 1.53 6.48
N GLN A 103 19.74 0.74 5.89
CA GLN A 103 21.18 0.91 6.02
C GLN A 103 21.65 2.24 5.42
N GLU A 104 21.21 2.58 4.20
CA GLU A 104 21.52 3.86 3.55
C GLU A 104 21.03 5.04 4.39
N ARG A 105 19.78 4.98 4.87
CA ARG A 105 19.21 6.04 5.70
C ARG A 105 19.88 6.16 7.06
N TYR A 106 20.27 5.06 7.66
CA TYR A 106 21.00 5.05 8.94
C TYR A 106 22.40 5.67 8.79
N ALA A 107 23.08 5.41 7.67
CA ALA A 107 24.37 6.03 7.37
C ALA A 107 24.26 7.55 7.17
N GLU A 108 23.15 8.04 6.59
CA GLU A 108 22.89 9.49 6.47
C GLU A 108 22.52 10.12 7.81
N ARG A 109 21.70 9.43 8.60
CA ARG A 109 21.19 9.91 9.88
C ARG A 109 20.94 8.75 10.83
N VAL A 110 21.75 8.65 11.86
CA VAL A 110 21.56 7.68 12.94
C VAL A 110 20.23 7.97 13.66
N THR A 111 19.45 6.93 13.85
CA THR A 111 18.20 6.96 14.62
C THR A 111 18.32 6.03 15.81
N MET A 112 17.70 6.42 16.93
CA MET A 112 17.59 5.53 18.07
C MET A 112 16.69 4.34 17.72
N GLY A 113 17.11 3.14 18.13
CA GLY A 113 16.40 1.89 17.95
C GLY A 113 16.63 0.97 19.14
N SER A 114 16.34 -0.30 18.99
CA SER A 114 16.66 -1.34 19.96
C SER A 114 17.93 -2.07 19.52
N GLU A 115 18.81 -2.41 20.48
CA GLU A 115 20.00 -3.24 20.23
C GLU A 115 19.67 -4.65 19.70
N HIS A 116 18.40 -5.07 19.84
CA HIS A 116 17.91 -6.36 19.37
C HIS A 116 17.34 -6.31 17.95
N CYS A 117 17.24 -5.11 17.37
CA CYS A 117 16.69 -4.90 16.03
C CYS A 117 17.79 -4.46 15.05
N MET A 118 17.47 -4.56 13.75
CA MET A 118 18.37 -4.05 12.71
C MET A 118 18.47 -2.51 12.80
N ASP A 119 19.69 -1.98 12.66
CA ASP A 119 19.92 -0.53 12.64
C ASP A 119 19.13 0.15 11.54
N GLY A 120 18.60 1.34 11.83
CA GLY A 120 17.84 2.15 10.87
C GLY A 120 16.39 1.72 10.66
N PHE A 121 15.91 0.66 11.28
CA PHE A 121 14.53 0.20 11.13
C PHE A 121 13.46 1.28 11.38
N PRO A 122 13.62 2.27 12.31
CA PRO A 122 12.61 3.32 12.52
C PRO A 122 12.44 4.27 11.33
N GLN A 123 13.34 4.24 10.35
CA GLN A 123 13.29 5.12 9.18
C GLN A 123 12.38 4.60 8.06
N LEU A 124 11.82 3.40 8.21
CA LEU A 124 10.90 2.80 7.25
C LEU A 124 9.52 2.59 7.89
N ARG A 125 8.47 2.95 7.16
CA ARG A 125 7.06 2.73 7.55
C ARG A 125 6.63 1.29 7.29
N LYS A 126 7.31 0.35 7.96
CA LYS A 126 7.11 -1.10 7.91
C LYS A 126 6.87 -1.61 9.32
N ALA A 127 6.21 -2.75 9.49
CA ALA A 127 6.01 -3.37 10.79
C ALA A 127 7.38 -3.62 11.46
N HIS A 128 7.65 -2.92 12.55
CA HIS A 128 8.96 -2.92 13.20
C HIS A 128 9.37 -4.28 13.74
N CYS A 129 8.40 -5.13 14.12
CA CYS A 129 8.66 -6.51 14.55
C CYS A 129 9.34 -7.38 13.48
N MET A 130 9.29 -6.99 12.20
CA MET A 130 9.96 -7.72 11.11
C MET A 130 11.49 -7.51 11.10
N PHE A 131 11.99 -6.52 11.85
CA PHE A 131 13.41 -6.23 11.93
C PHE A 131 14.12 -6.89 13.12
N GLY A 132 13.44 -7.81 13.78
CA GLY A 132 13.97 -8.58 14.89
C GLY A 132 13.62 -8.03 16.27
N TRP A 133 13.86 -8.88 17.25
CA TRP A 133 13.80 -8.60 18.67
C TRP A 133 14.65 -9.65 19.41
N ASP A 134 14.82 -9.55 20.72
CA ASP A 134 15.58 -10.51 21.52
C ASP A 134 15.00 -11.95 21.47
N TRP A 135 13.72 -12.09 21.12
CA TRP A 135 13.01 -13.37 20.98
C TRP A 135 12.48 -13.62 19.54
N GLY A 136 12.71 -12.74 18.62
CA GLY A 136 12.14 -12.83 17.26
C GLY A 136 13.18 -12.62 16.17
N PRO A 137 13.08 -13.36 15.05
CA PRO A 137 14.03 -13.29 13.95
C PRO A 137 13.90 -11.97 13.17
N ARG A 138 14.95 -11.65 12.44
CA ARG A 138 15.01 -10.54 11.49
C ARG A 138 14.57 -11.02 10.11
N LEU A 139 13.32 -10.77 9.75
CA LEU A 139 12.74 -11.21 8.47
C LEU A 139 12.00 -10.04 7.79
N PRO A 140 12.72 -8.97 7.39
CA PRO A 140 12.13 -7.81 6.72
C PRO A 140 11.89 -8.11 5.23
N ASP A 141 10.93 -8.97 4.92
CA ASP A 141 10.55 -9.32 3.56
C ASP A 141 9.90 -8.14 2.80
N ALA A 142 9.53 -8.36 1.54
CA ALA A 142 8.88 -7.37 0.70
C ALA A 142 7.85 -8.06 -0.18
N GLY A 143 6.70 -7.42 -0.40
CA GLY A 143 5.67 -7.97 -1.27
C GLY A 143 4.29 -7.34 -1.14
N ILE A 144 3.35 -7.97 -1.82
CA ILE A 144 1.93 -7.63 -1.76
C ILE A 144 1.33 -8.46 -0.63
N TRP A 145 0.96 -7.82 0.49
CA TRP A 145 0.51 -8.54 1.68
C TRP A 145 -1.01 -8.48 1.91
N LYS A 146 -1.72 -7.69 1.08
CA LYS A 146 -3.18 -7.60 1.05
C LYS A 146 -3.68 -7.58 -0.40
N ASP A 147 -4.99 -7.45 -0.55
CA ASP A 147 -5.68 -7.51 -1.83
C ASP A 147 -5.22 -6.42 -2.81
N VAL A 148 -5.26 -6.77 -4.09
CA VAL A 148 -5.10 -5.88 -5.23
C VAL A 148 -6.36 -5.99 -6.09
N PHE A 149 -6.97 -4.85 -6.40
CA PHE A 149 -8.20 -4.82 -7.17
C PHE A 149 -8.33 -3.56 -8.03
N LEU A 150 -9.18 -3.64 -9.04
CA LEU A 150 -9.64 -2.49 -9.80
C LEU A 150 -10.98 -2.00 -9.23
N ASP A 151 -11.10 -0.71 -9.04
CA ASP A 151 -12.29 -0.03 -8.54
C ASP A 151 -12.80 0.96 -9.59
N GLY A 152 -14.03 0.72 -10.09
CA GLY A 152 -14.73 1.63 -10.98
C GLY A 152 -15.59 2.61 -10.17
N VAL A 153 -15.47 3.89 -10.44
CA VAL A 153 -16.15 4.96 -9.71
C VAL A 153 -17.01 5.78 -10.66
N ASP A 154 -18.32 5.87 -10.36
CA ASP A 154 -19.27 6.74 -11.04
C ASP A 154 -19.49 8.00 -10.21
N ALA A 155 -19.61 9.16 -10.89
CA ALA A 155 -19.88 10.46 -10.29
C ALA A 155 -18.93 10.86 -9.16
N GLY A 156 -18.80 10.05 -8.11
CA GLY A 156 -17.93 10.31 -6.97
C GLY A 156 -18.02 9.25 -5.89
N ARG A 157 -17.16 9.36 -4.88
CA ARG A 157 -17.13 8.45 -3.73
C ARG A 157 -16.95 9.21 -2.41
N LEU A 158 -17.38 8.59 -1.33
CA LEU A 158 -17.03 9.04 0.01
C LEU A 158 -15.57 8.66 0.31
N GLU A 159 -14.70 9.67 0.47
CA GLU A 159 -13.30 9.44 0.88
C GLU A 159 -13.18 9.26 2.38
N THR A 160 -13.94 10.06 3.14
CA THR A 160 -13.83 10.07 4.60
C THR A 160 -15.19 10.36 5.21
N VAL A 161 -15.51 9.66 6.27
CA VAL A 161 -16.59 9.96 7.20
C VAL A 161 -15.98 10.10 8.59
N TYR A 162 -16.02 11.28 9.15
CA TYR A 162 -15.50 11.57 10.47
C TYR A 162 -16.63 11.95 11.42
N VAL A 163 -16.77 11.22 12.51
CA VAL A 163 -17.84 11.40 13.49
C VAL A 163 -17.22 11.83 14.82
N THR A 164 -17.72 12.95 15.37
CA THR A 164 -17.44 13.36 16.74
C THR A 164 -18.72 13.37 17.55
N GLN A 165 -18.60 13.24 18.86
CA GLN A 165 -19.74 13.16 19.76
C GLN A 165 -19.60 14.22 20.87
N GLU A 166 -20.74 14.85 21.18
CA GLU A 166 -20.90 15.70 22.35
C GLU A 166 -21.94 15.04 23.27
N HIS A 167 -21.50 14.68 24.47
CA HIS A 167 -22.36 14.03 25.47
C HIS A 167 -22.94 15.08 26.42
N GLY A 168 -24.27 15.26 26.40
CA GLY A 168 -25.01 16.00 27.39
C GLY A 168 -25.69 15.06 28.40
N GLU A 169 -26.37 15.61 29.40
CA GLU A 169 -27.02 14.81 30.46
C GLU A 169 -28.10 13.87 29.94
N GLN A 170 -28.84 14.25 28.89
CA GLN A 170 -29.97 13.49 28.36
C GLN A 170 -29.91 13.19 26.86
N LYS A 171 -28.84 13.66 26.19
CA LYS A 171 -28.67 13.47 24.74
C LYS A 171 -27.23 13.37 24.35
N VAL A 172 -27.00 12.71 23.22
CA VAL A 172 -25.72 12.73 22.50
C VAL A 172 -25.94 13.45 21.17
N THR A 173 -25.12 14.43 20.88
CA THR A 173 -25.11 15.10 19.58
C THR A 173 -23.97 14.54 18.74
N LEU A 174 -24.29 14.10 17.51
CA LEU A 174 -23.28 13.62 16.55
C LEU A 174 -22.98 14.72 15.54
N HIS A 175 -21.70 15.03 15.37
CA HIS A 175 -21.21 15.90 14.29
C HIS A 175 -20.53 15.00 13.24
N ILE A 176 -21.13 14.94 12.05
CA ILE A 176 -20.66 14.09 10.96
C ILE A 176 -20.05 14.99 9.89
N ARG A 177 -18.76 14.79 9.62
CA ARG A 177 -18.04 15.45 8.52
C ARG A 177 -17.73 14.43 7.46
N THR A 178 -18.17 14.69 6.24
CA THR A 178 -17.92 13.84 5.07
C THR A 178 -17.00 14.54 4.09
N LYS A 179 -16.11 13.77 3.43
CA LYS A 179 -15.33 14.23 2.28
C LYS A 179 -15.72 13.38 1.08
N ILE A 180 -16.11 14.01 0.00
CA ILE A 180 -16.50 13.36 -1.26
C ILE A 180 -15.48 13.76 -2.32
N ALA A 181 -14.92 12.76 -3.03
CA ALA A 181 -14.11 12.96 -4.23
C ALA A 181 -14.95 12.66 -5.47
N ARG A 182 -14.89 13.53 -6.47
CA ARG A 182 -15.49 13.29 -7.79
C ARG A 182 -14.63 12.32 -8.59
N ALA A 183 -15.28 11.49 -9.41
CA ALA A 183 -14.61 10.71 -10.42
C ALA A 183 -13.86 11.61 -11.42
N GLY A 184 -12.65 11.25 -11.80
CA GLY A 184 -11.87 11.94 -12.83
C GLY A 184 -11.19 13.26 -12.44
N LYS A 185 -11.33 13.75 -11.18
CA LYS A 185 -10.65 14.96 -10.70
C LYS A 185 -9.92 14.70 -9.39
N GLU A 186 -8.61 14.93 -9.35
CA GLU A 186 -7.78 14.72 -8.16
C GLU A 186 -8.05 15.73 -7.02
N GLN A 187 -8.61 16.91 -7.34
CA GLN A 187 -8.97 17.93 -6.33
C GLN A 187 -10.23 18.69 -6.79
N ALA A 188 -11.38 18.27 -6.28
CA ALA A 188 -12.59 19.08 -6.43
C ALA A 188 -12.60 20.22 -5.41
N SER A 189 -12.77 21.46 -5.86
CA SER A 189 -13.08 22.58 -4.96
C SER A 189 -14.49 22.39 -4.37
N ALA A 190 -14.80 23.07 -3.26
CA ALA A 190 -16.13 22.97 -2.64
C ALA A 190 -17.31 23.29 -3.59
N LYS A 191 -17.04 23.99 -4.71
CA LYS A 191 -18.01 24.31 -5.76
C LYS A 191 -18.31 23.14 -6.71
N ASP A 192 -17.43 22.11 -6.75
CA ASP A 192 -17.53 20.98 -7.69
C ASP A 192 -18.40 19.83 -7.16
N THR A 193 -19.02 19.96 -5.99
CA THR A 193 -19.91 18.94 -5.40
C THR A 193 -21.39 19.19 -5.71
N GLU A 194 -21.71 20.19 -6.53
CA GLU A 194 -23.08 20.48 -6.95
C GLU A 194 -23.68 19.28 -7.70
N GLY A 195 -24.82 18.79 -7.27
CA GLY A 195 -25.49 17.60 -7.82
C GLY A 195 -25.16 16.27 -7.16
N LEU A 196 -24.19 16.21 -6.23
CA LEU A 196 -23.96 15.01 -5.41
C LEU A 196 -24.78 15.06 -4.12
N SER A 197 -25.41 13.95 -3.77
CA SER A 197 -26.13 13.77 -2.50
C SER A 197 -25.67 12.50 -1.78
N TYR A 198 -25.78 12.51 -0.45
CA TYR A 198 -25.54 11.33 0.37
C TYR A 198 -26.63 11.20 1.44
N ARG A 199 -26.86 9.98 1.87
CA ARG A 199 -27.83 9.67 2.94
C ARG A 199 -27.08 9.11 4.15
N VAL A 200 -27.48 9.59 5.34
CA VAL A 200 -27.10 8.98 6.62
C VAL A 200 -28.26 8.11 7.07
N THR A 201 -28.02 6.83 7.31
CA THR A 201 -29.00 5.84 7.78
C THR A 201 -28.54 5.23 9.10
#